data_51badd1d28965dd46f75ded3e60ebd5a
#
_entry.id   51badd1d28965dd46f75ded3e60ebd5a
#
_cell.length_a   1.000
_cell.length_b   1.000
_cell.length_c   1.000
_cell.angle_alpha   90.00
_cell.angle_beta   90.00
_cell.angle_gamma   90.00
#
_symmetry.space_group_name_H-M   'P 1'
#
loop_
_entity.id
_entity.type
_entity.pdbx_description
1 polymer ?
#
loop_
_entity_poly.entity_id
_entity_poly.type
_entity_poly.pdbx_seq_one_letter_code
_entity_poly.pdbx_strand_id
1 'polypeptide(L)'
;MITQVTPRALLAPLCSPVGGALEGFVKEHSWGIFTEGEAFAGAEGRLLKWGTLAFGWLILHYLCGLNECLSLMNRNEYEIMAPVGSYESLMAAINAGADSVYFGIEGLNMRSKSANNFTTEDLYRIAAICREHGVKSYLTVNTIIYDEDLELMRRIIDAAKDAGVSSIIAADVAPMLYARSIGVEVHLSTQLNITNVEALRFYAQFADVVVLARELNMDQVAAIHRAILEEPILGPGGQPIRIEMFAHGALCMAVSGKCYLSLHEHGKSANRGSCSQVCRRSYEVRDKETGIELEVDNEYIMSPKDLKTIHFLNKMLDSGVRVLKIEGRARGPEYVDAVVRAYREAVDSYLAGTFDEARVEQWDKHLGEVFNRGFWDGYYLGQRLGEWTSSYGSSATKQKVYVAKTNKYFSKIGVGEFAVESGELRVGDEILITGQTTGLVRFTIEEIRVEMDPVERAVKGQVCSIAVPEKVRPGDRVYIFTDRKVAQ
;
A
#
# COMPACT_ATOMS: atom_id res chain seq x y z
N MET A 1 47.18 25.51 11.88
CA MET A 1 46.02 26.40 11.55
C MET A 1 44.79 25.54 11.52
N ILE A 2 44.05 25.51 12.59
CA ILE A 2 42.78 24.78 12.68
C ILE A 2 41.69 25.82 12.46
N THR A 3 41.03 25.73 11.34
CA THR A 3 39.87 26.57 11.01
C THR A 3 38.74 26.24 11.98
N GLN A 4 38.30 27.21 12.76
CA GLN A 4 37.10 27.10 13.60
C GLN A 4 35.87 26.82 12.71
N VAL A 5 35.35 25.60 12.74
CA VAL A 5 34.03 25.29 12.19
C VAL A 5 33.02 25.73 13.27
N THR A 6 32.33 26.82 13.00
CA THR A 6 31.25 27.29 13.87
C THR A 6 30.07 26.30 13.82
N PRO A 7 29.40 26.00 14.94
CA PRO A 7 28.23 25.11 14.99
C PRO A 7 27.06 25.50 14.05
N ARG A 8 27.06 26.70 13.55
CA ARG A 8 26.07 27.23 12.60
C ARG A 8 26.03 26.51 11.23
N ALA A 9 27.16 25.92 10.80
CA ALA A 9 27.25 25.30 9.48
C ALA A 9 26.67 23.87 9.43
N LEU A 10 26.47 23.25 10.60
CA LEU A 10 25.97 21.86 10.73
C LEU A 10 24.47 21.76 11.09
N LEU A 11 23.83 22.89 11.47
CA LEU A 11 22.47 22.88 12.03
C LEU A 11 21.40 23.65 11.22
N ALA A 12 21.74 24.19 10.10
CA ALA A 12 20.77 24.85 9.23
C ALA A 12 20.52 23.97 7.97
N PRO A 13 19.58 23.03 7.96
CA PRO A 13 18.14 23.23 7.88
C PRO A 13 17.27 22.16 8.55
N LEU A 14 17.57 21.75 9.75
CA LEU A 14 16.83 20.67 10.42
C LEU A 14 16.00 21.21 11.60
N CYS A 15 14.68 21.26 11.44
CA CYS A 15 13.65 21.51 12.45
C CYS A 15 13.45 22.96 12.93
N SER A 16 12.51 23.67 12.33
CA SER A 16 12.12 25.01 12.74
C SER A 16 11.47 25.21 14.14
N PRO A 17 10.85 24.23 14.82
CA PRO A 17 10.38 24.41 16.21
C PRO A 17 11.43 24.15 17.29
N VAL A 18 12.48 23.40 17.01
CA VAL A 18 13.48 22.98 18.02
C VAL A 18 14.71 23.89 18.00
N GLY A 19 14.99 24.54 16.88
CA GLY A 19 16.14 25.45 16.72
C GLY A 19 16.12 26.66 17.66
N GLY A 20 14.92 27.19 17.93
CA GLY A 20 14.76 28.35 18.83
C GLY A 20 15.09 28.07 20.30
N ALA A 21 14.78 26.85 20.78
CA ALA A 21 15.08 26.45 22.15
C ALA A 21 16.58 26.15 22.35
N LEU A 22 17.27 25.64 21.32
CA LEU A 22 18.70 25.35 21.34
C LEU A 22 19.56 26.62 21.27
N GLU A 23 19.16 27.62 20.47
CA GLU A 23 19.88 28.88 20.42
C GLU A 23 19.82 29.63 21.77
N GLY A 24 18.70 29.56 22.49
CA GLY A 24 18.57 30.07 23.85
C GLY A 24 19.48 29.36 24.84
N PHE A 25 19.52 28.05 24.81
CA PHE A 25 20.33 27.24 25.72
C PHE A 25 21.85 27.43 25.49
N VAL A 26 22.27 27.50 24.23
CA VAL A 26 23.70 27.74 23.88
C VAL A 26 24.17 29.17 24.19
N LYS A 27 23.28 30.15 24.22
CA LYS A 27 23.61 31.53 24.59
C LYS A 27 23.74 31.74 26.09
N GLU A 28 23.02 31.00 26.91
CA GLU A 28 23.07 31.13 28.38
C GLU A 28 24.22 30.34 29.02
N HIS A 29 24.75 29.33 28.31
CA HIS A 29 25.79 28.43 28.85
C HIS A 29 26.97 28.39 27.88
N SER A 30 28.01 29.19 28.13
CA SER A 30 29.30 29.18 27.40
C SER A 30 30.07 27.90 27.78
N TRP A 31 29.91 26.81 27.01
CA TRP A 31 30.64 25.55 27.18
C TRP A 31 31.89 25.56 26.28
N GLY A 32 33.06 25.53 26.88
CA GLY A 32 34.33 25.30 26.16
C GLY A 32 34.45 23.80 25.80
N ILE A 33 34.92 23.51 24.59
CA ILE A 33 35.30 22.17 24.18
C ILE A 33 36.65 21.85 24.81
N PHE A 34 36.70 20.92 25.75
CA PHE A 34 37.95 20.43 26.33
C PHE A 34 38.44 19.21 25.54
N THR A 35 39.67 19.30 25.03
CA THR A 35 40.42 18.16 24.50
C THR A 35 41.03 17.34 25.62
N GLU A 36 41.13 16.03 25.44
CA GLU A 36 41.81 15.15 26.38
C GLU A 36 43.26 15.66 26.70
N GLY A 37 43.50 16.03 27.95
CA GLY A 37 44.86 16.35 28.42
C GLY A 37 45.00 17.46 29.43
N GLU A 38 44.01 18.29 29.74
CA GLU A 38 44.16 19.34 30.75
C GLU A 38 43.39 19.03 32.04
N ALA A 39 44.15 18.64 33.06
CA ALA A 39 43.66 18.48 34.42
C ALA A 39 43.68 19.86 35.13
N PHE A 40 42.50 20.39 35.42
CA PHE A 40 42.36 21.57 36.30
C PHE A 40 42.28 21.06 37.76
N ALA A 41 43.31 21.39 38.54
CA ALA A 41 43.31 21.22 39.96
C ALA A 41 42.56 22.37 40.64
N GLY A 42 41.28 22.13 40.97
CA GLY A 42 40.49 23.00 41.86
C GLY A 42 40.31 22.29 43.21
N ALA A 43 40.57 23.02 44.31
CA ALA A 43 40.40 22.53 45.66
C ALA A 43 38.97 22.06 45.92
N GLU A 44 38.78 20.78 46.00
CA GLU A 44 37.72 19.93 46.56
C GLU A 44 37.40 18.72 45.66
N GLY A 45 38.14 17.67 45.88
CA GLY A 45 38.20 16.47 45.01
C GLY A 45 37.03 15.49 45.13
N ARG A 46 35.78 15.90 44.96
CA ARG A 46 34.63 14.97 45.00
C ARG A 46 33.47 15.18 44.01
N LEU A 47 33.56 16.04 43.03
CA LEU A 47 32.40 16.34 42.15
C LEU A 47 32.54 15.94 40.68
N LEU A 48 33.63 15.36 40.25
CA LEU A 48 33.89 15.13 38.80
C LEU A 48 33.41 13.79 38.21
N LYS A 49 32.99 12.81 39.04
CA LYS A 49 32.49 11.52 38.51
C LYS A 49 31.03 11.48 38.14
N TRP A 50 30.22 12.41 38.63
CA TRP A 50 28.77 12.44 38.30
C TRP A 50 28.43 13.28 37.06
N GLY A 51 29.23 14.28 36.76
CA GLY A 51 29.00 15.16 35.60
C GLY A 51 29.20 14.45 34.26
N THR A 52 30.20 13.60 34.14
CA THR A 52 30.53 12.85 32.92
C THR A 52 29.51 11.75 32.60
N LEU A 53 28.93 11.09 33.60
CA LEU A 53 27.89 10.10 33.41
C LEU A 53 26.54 10.75 33.06
N ALA A 54 26.19 11.87 33.69
CA ALA A 54 24.99 12.63 33.39
C ALA A 54 25.03 13.26 31.98
N PHE A 55 26.20 13.77 31.57
CA PHE A 55 26.40 14.34 30.25
C PHE A 55 26.38 13.27 29.14
N GLY A 56 27.00 12.11 29.39
CA GLY A 56 26.92 10.95 28.50
C GLY A 56 25.49 10.43 28.36
N TRP A 57 24.73 10.41 29.45
CA TRP A 57 23.30 10.01 29.43
C TRP A 57 22.41 11.01 28.72
N LEU A 58 22.68 12.31 28.88
CA LEU A 58 21.96 13.38 28.15
C LEU A 58 22.24 13.33 26.64
N ILE A 59 23.51 13.12 26.25
CA ILE A 59 23.90 12.96 24.84
C ILE A 59 23.28 11.68 24.25
N LEU A 60 23.29 10.56 24.98
CA LEU A 60 22.69 9.32 24.52
C LEU A 60 21.17 9.45 24.37
N HIS A 61 20.49 10.11 25.30
CA HIS A 61 19.05 10.39 25.23
C HIS A 61 18.71 11.37 24.09
N TYR A 62 19.57 12.37 23.87
CA TYR A 62 19.42 13.32 22.78
C TYR A 62 19.65 12.67 21.42
N LEU A 63 20.68 11.80 21.30
CA LEU A 63 20.93 11.02 20.07
C LEU A 63 19.86 9.95 19.84
N CYS A 64 19.31 9.35 20.89
CA CYS A 64 18.19 8.41 20.79
C CYS A 64 16.91 9.15 20.34
N GLY A 65 16.61 10.32 20.91
CA GLY A 65 15.50 11.17 20.49
C GLY A 65 15.66 11.75 19.09
N LEU A 66 16.89 12.06 18.66
CA LEU A 66 17.19 12.42 17.28
C LEU A 66 17.01 11.27 16.31
N ASN A 67 17.42 10.05 16.67
CA ASN A 67 17.20 8.86 15.85
C ASN A 67 15.72 8.49 15.74
N GLU A 68 14.94 8.60 16.81
CA GLU A 68 13.50 8.42 16.77
C GLU A 68 12.81 9.51 15.94
N CYS A 69 13.23 10.76 16.07
CA CYS A 69 12.70 11.88 15.29
C CYS A 69 13.08 11.77 13.80
N LEU A 70 14.31 11.37 13.48
CA LEU A 70 14.77 11.11 12.11
C LEU A 70 14.06 9.89 11.52
N SER A 71 13.83 8.84 12.31
CA SER A 71 13.06 7.66 11.91
C SER A 71 11.60 8.04 11.61
N LEU A 72 10.96 8.86 12.45
CA LEU A 72 9.60 9.34 12.24
C LEU A 72 9.49 10.28 11.04
N MET A 73 10.48 11.15 10.81
CA MET A 73 10.52 12.02 9.64
C MET A 73 10.68 11.21 8.36
N ASN A 74 11.60 10.24 8.32
CA ASN A 74 11.80 9.36 7.18
C ASN A 74 10.59 8.47 6.90
N ARG A 75 9.84 8.04 7.92
CA ARG A 75 8.65 7.22 7.79
C ARG A 75 7.54 7.92 6.98
N ASN A 76 7.33 9.23 7.20
CA ASN A 76 6.30 10.02 6.53
C ASN A 76 6.63 10.32 5.06
N GLU A 77 7.84 10.06 4.61
CA GLU A 77 8.21 10.16 3.19
C GLU A 77 7.62 9.02 2.35
N TYR A 78 7.39 7.86 2.96
CA TYR A 78 6.92 6.67 2.26
C TYR A 78 5.43 6.44 2.52
N GLU A 79 4.72 6.15 1.44
CA GLU A 79 3.27 5.98 1.46
C GLU A 79 2.90 4.62 0.86
N ILE A 80 2.18 3.79 1.61
CA ILE A 80 1.59 2.55 1.13
C ILE A 80 0.14 2.84 0.76
N MET A 81 -0.15 2.76 -0.54
CA MET A 81 -1.46 3.03 -1.11
C MET A 81 -2.20 1.72 -1.37
N ALA A 82 -3.22 1.45 -0.56
CA ALA A 82 -3.99 0.22 -0.59
C ALA A 82 -5.23 0.30 -1.50
N PRO A 83 -5.57 -0.79 -2.23
CA PRO A 83 -6.77 -0.87 -3.04
C PRO A 83 -8.00 -1.18 -2.18
N VAL A 84 -9.11 -0.47 -2.39
CA VAL A 84 -10.36 -0.68 -1.65
C VAL A 84 -11.53 -0.87 -2.61
N GLY A 85 -12.24 -2.01 -2.45
CA GLY A 85 -13.44 -2.36 -3.22
C GLY A 85 -14.63 -2.77 -2.36
N SER A 86 -14.47 -2.77 -1.02
CA SER A 86 -15.54 -3.00 -0.03
C SER A 86 -15.16 -2.35 1.30
N TYR A 87 -16.10 -2.23 2.21
CA TYR A 87 -15.84 -1.72 3.56
C TYR A 87 -14.94 -2.66 4.37
N GLU A 88 -15.08 -3.97 4.17
CA GLU A 88 -14.20 -4.98 4.77
C GLU A 88 -12.75 -4.77 4.33
N SER A 89 -12.53 -4.50 3.04
CA SER A 89 -11.20 -4.19 2.50
C SER A 89 -10.67 -2.84 2.98
N LEU A 90 -11.55 -1.83 3.17
CA LEU A 90 -11.18 -0.53 3.71
C LEU A 90 -10.63 -0.69 5.13
N MET A 91 -11.39 -1.35 6.01
CA MET A 91 -10.96 -1.54 7.39
C MET A 91 -9.74 -2.46 7.50
N ALA A 92 -9.65 -3.50 6.64
CA ALA A 92 -8.45 -4.35 6.57
C ALA A 92 -7.22 -3.53 6.17
N ALA A 93 -7.31 -2.63 5.19
CA ALA A 93 -6.21 -1.75 4.78
C ALA A 93 -5.77 -0.82 5.92
N ILE A 94 -6.72 -0.19 6.61
CA ILE A 94 -6.46 0.71 7.73
C ILE A 94 -5.78 -0.06 8.88
N ASN A 95 -6.33 -1.19 9.28
CA ASN A 95 -5.79 -2.02 10.38
C ASN A 95 -4.42 -2.61 10.05
N ALA A 96 -4.12 -2.85 8.76
CA ALA A 96 -2.82 -3.32 8.28
C ALA A 96 -1.76 -2.20 8.18
N GLY A 97 -2.12 -0.94 8.39
CA GLY A 97 -1.20 0.19 8.40
C GLY A 97 -0.99 0.86 7.04
N ALA A 98 -2.01 0.87 6.17
CA ALA A 98 -1.98 1.67 4.96
C ALA A 98 -1.93 3.18 5.30
N ASP A 99 -1.12 3.95 4.56
CA ASP A 99 -1.06 5.41 4.68
C ASP A 99 -2.15 6.08 3.85
N SER A 100 -2.58 5.40 2.79
CA SER A 100 -3.64 5.86 1.91
C SER A 100 -4.43 4.70 1.32
N VAL A 101 -5.65 4.99 0.91
CA VAL A 101 -6.52 4.06 0.19
C VAL A 101 -7.01 4.69 -1.10
N TYR A 102 -7.14 3.87 -2.16
CA TYR A 102 -7.77 4.32 -3.39
C TYR A 102 -8.96 3.46 -3.76
N PHE A 103 -10.02 4.10 -4.22
CA PHE A 103 -11.29 3.47 -4.54
C PHE A 103 -11.98 4.14 -5.72
N GLY A 104 -13.04 3.54 -6.24
CA GLY A 104 -13.88 4.11 -7.29
C GLY A 104 -15.33 4.10 -6.87
N ILE A 105 -16.05 5.15 -7.28
CA ILE A 105 -17.50 5.19 -7.24
C ILE A 105 -18.05 4.86 -8.64
N GLU A 106 -19.35 4.66 -8.76
CA GLU A 106 -19.99 4.44 -10.05
C GLU A 106 -19.62 5.53 -11.07
N GLY A 107 -19.31 5.12 -12.32
CA GLY A 107 -19.02 6.03 -13.41
C GLY A 107 -17.59 5.98 -13.94
N LEU A 108 -16.81 7.04 -13.76
CA LEU A 108 -15.60 7.35 -14.52
C LEU A 108 -14.32 6.75 -13.93
N ASN A 109 -14.27 5.44 -13.65
CA ASN A 109 -13.07 4.77 -13.20
C ASN A 109 -12.76 3.48 -13.98
N MET A 110 -11.49 3.08 -14.05
CA MET A 110 -10.99 1.94 -14.86
C MET A 110 -11.56 0.57 -14.47
N ARG A 111 -12.31 0.48 -13.37
CA ARG A 111 -12.96 -0.74 -12.87
C ARG A 111 -14.48 -0.59 -12.79
N SER A 112 -15.07 0.44 -13.41
CA SER A 112 -16.49 0.74 -13.31
C SER A 112 -17.42 -0.42 -13.73
N LYS A 113 -16.93 -1.32 -14.59
CA LYS A 113 -17.68 -2.49 -15.08
C LYS A 113 -17.10 -3.85 -14.63
N SER A 114 -15.97 -3.87 -13.92
CA SER A 114 -15.22 -5.10 -13.60
C SER A 114 -14.93 -5.31 -12.11
N ALA A 115 -15.36 -4.41 -11.25
CA ALA A 115 -15.29 -4.53 -9.79
C ALA A 115 -16.53 -3.91 -9.15
N ASN A 116 -16.76 -4.21 -7.89
CA ASN A 116 -17.74 -3.48 -7.10
C ASN A 116 -17.31 -2.02 -7.00
N ASN A 117 -18.26 -1.12 -7.19
CA ASN A 117 -18.03 0.30 -7.04
C ASN A 117 -18.91 0.82 -5.91
N PHE A 118 -18.41 1.77 -5.19
CA PHE A 118 -19.15 2.49 -4.17
C PHE A 118 -20.12 3.50 -4.81
N THR A 119 -21.10 3.94 -4.03
CA THR A 119 -22.01 5.02 -4.41
C THR A 119 -21.42 6.38 -4.02
N THR A 120 -22.12 7.45 -4.37
CA THR A 120 -21.75 8.81 -3.92
C THR A 120 -21.92 8.96 -2.40
N GLU A 121 -22.91 8.30 -1.78
CA GLU A 121 -23.08 8.29 -0.32
C GLU A 121 -21.92 7.57 0.36
N ASP A 122 -21.45 6.46 -0.22
CA ASP A 122 -20.27 5.75 0.27
C ASP A 122 -19.01 6.62 0.22
N LEU A 123 -18.88 7.50 -0.79
CA LEU A 123 -17.76 8.44 -0.90
C LEU A 123 -17.60 9.28 0.39
N TYR A 124 -18.70 9.88 0.85
CA TYR A 124 -18.69 10.68 2.08
C TYR A 124 -18.33 9.84 3.31
N ARG A 125 -18.88 8.64 3.39
CA ARG A 125 -18.61 7.72 4.51
C ARG A 125 -17.17 7.25 4.52
N ILE A 126 -16.62 6.86 3.36
CA ILE A 126 -15.22 6.42 3.24
C ILE A 126 -14.27 7.57 3.61
N ALA A 127 -14.50 8.78 3.08
CA ALA A 127 -13.69 9.94 3.41
C ALA A 127 -13.72 10.28 4.91
N ALA A 128 -14.88 10.13 5.57
CA ALA A 128 -15.01 10.33 7.00
C ALA A 128 -14.22 9.27 7.80
N ILE A 129 -14.35 7.99 7.46
CA ILE A 129 -13.60 6.88 8.10
C ILE A 129 -12.10 7.10 7.92
N CYS A 130 -11.64 7.40 6.72
CA CYS A 130 -10.22 7.64 6.45
C CYS A 130 -9.67 8.78 7.31
N ARG A 131 -10.41 9.89 7.41
CA ARG A 131 -10.03 11.05 8.24
C ARG A 131 -9.97 10.71 9.73
N GLU A 132 -10.94 9.93 10.24
CA GLU A 132 -10.97 9.46 11.63
C GLU A 132 -9.71 8.65 11.98
N HIS A 133 -9.22 7.85 11.02
CA HIS A 133 -8.05 6.99 11.20
C HIS A 133 -6.72 7.62 10.72
N GLY A 134 -6.73 8.88 10.26
CA GLY A 134 -5.53 9.56 9.76
C GLY A 134 -4.98 8.99 8.45
N VAL A 135 -5.82 8.28 7.68
CA VAL A 135 -5.47 7.68 6.39
C VAL A 135 -5.96 8.58 5.25
N LYS A 136 -5.14 8.80 4.23
CA LYS A 136 -5.54 9.57 3.05
C LYS A 136 -6.51 8.77 2.19
N SER A 137 -7.44 9.45 1.52
CA SER A 137 -8.41 8.85 0.62
C SER A 137 -8.27 9.40 -0.80
N TYR A 138 -8.20 8.51 -1.81
CA TYR A 138 -8.01 8.90 -3.21
C TYR A 138 -9.12 8.33 -4.08
N LEU A 139 -9.84 9.21 -4.75
CA LEU A 139 -10.91 8.83 -5.66
C LEU A 139 -10.39 8.64 -7.09
N THR A 140 -10.63 7.49 -7.70
CA THR A 140 -10.24 7.27 -9.10
C THR A 140 -11.24 7.89 -10.07
N VAL A 141 -10.76 8.84 -10.90
CA VAL A 141 -11.43 9.46 -12.04
C VAL A 141 -10.51 9.31 -13.26
N ASN A 142 -10.11 8.07 -13.55
CA ASN A 142 -8.99 7.77 -14.42
C ASN A 142 -9.36 7.05 -15.73
N THR A 143 -10.60 7.17 -16.17
CA THR A 143 -11.00 6.82 -17.55
C THR A 143 -10.67 7.95 -18.52
N ILE A 144 -10.65 7.64 -19.80
CA ILE A 144 -10.70 8.67 -20.86
C ILE A 144 -12.08 9.33 -20.81
N ILE A 145 -12.13 10.64 -20.86
CA ILE A 145 -13.34 11.46 -20.77
C ILE A 145 -13.79 11.88 -22.17
N TYR A 146 -15.06 11.69 -22.48
CA TYR A 146 -15.70 12.23 -23.69
C TYR A 146 -16.54 13.45 -23.33
N ASP A 147 -16.89 14.26 -24.30
CA ASP A 147 -17.67 15.49 -24.07
C ASP A 147 -18.98 15.22 -23.31
N GLU A 148 -19.61 14.08 -23.57
CA GLU A 148 -20.82 13.61 -22.85
C GLU A 148 -20.62 13.30 -21.39
N ASP A 149 -19.35 13.03 -20.96
CA ASP A 149 -19.00 12.70 -19.58
C ASP A 149 -18.66 13.94 -18.74
N LEU A 150 -18.42 15.10 -19.36
CA LEU A 150 -17.88 16.28 -18.69
C LEU A 150 -18.74 16.74 -17.51
N GLU A 151 -20.05 16.71 -17.65
CA GLU A 151 -20.96 17.08 -16.55
C GLU A 151 -20.91 16.09 -15.39
N LEU A 152 -20.91 14.79 -15.69
CA LEU A 152 -20.76 13.73 -14.68
C LEU A 152 -19.40 13.84 -13.96
N MET A 153 -18.32 14.07 -14.73
CA MET A 153 -16.98 14.27 -14.20
C MET A 153 -16.93 15.42 -13.18
N ARG A 154 -17.52 16.58 -13.53
CA ARG A 154 -17.57 17.73 -12.62
C ARG A 154 -18.32 17.39 -11.34
N ARG A 155 -19.50 16.79 -11.43
CA ARG A 155 -20.29 16.38 -10.25
C ARG A 155 -19.52 15.42 -9.35
N ILE A 156 -18.78 14.46 -9.92
CA ILE A 156 -17.98 13.51 -9.16
C ILE A 156 -16.84 14.23 -8.43
N ILE A 157 -16.14 15.16 -9.08
CA ILE A 157 -15.02 15.89 -8.49
C ILE A 157 -15.51 16.90 -7.44
N ASP A 158 -16.66 17.54 -7.66
CA ASP A 158 -17.30 18.40 -6.66
C ASP A 158 -17.68 17.61 -5.40
N ALA A 159 -18.30 16.43 -5.56
CA ALA A 159 -18.62 15.56 -4.44
C ALA A 159 -17.35 15.08 -3.71
N ALA A 160 -16.25 14.81 -4.42
CA ALA A 160 -14.97 14.46 -3.80
C ALA A 160 -14.42 15.60 -2.95
N LYS A 161 -14.49 16.85 -3.44
CA LYS A 161 -14.11 18.04 -2.69
C LYS A 161 -14.98 18.22 -1.44
N ASP A 162 -16.30 18.14 -1.59
CA ASP A 162 -17.24 18.32 -0.47
C ASP A 162 -17.08 17.25 0.61
N ALA A 163 -16.80 16.00 0.20
CA ALA A 163 -16.50 14.91 1.13
C ALA A 163 -15.15 15.08 1.85
N GLY A 164 -14.27 15.95 1.35
CA GLY A 164 -12.90 16.13 1.86
C GLY A 164 -11.99 14.96 1.52
N VAL A 165 -12.14 14.39 0.31
CA VAL A 165 -11.19 13.41 -0.24
C VAL A 165 -9.84 14.09 -0.44
N SER A 166 -8.75 13.37 -0.10
CA SER A 166 -7.40 13.96 -0.13
C SER A 166 -6.95 14.33 -1.56
N SER A 167 -7.27 13.49 -2.55
CA SER A 167 -6.87 13.71 -3.95
C SER A 167 -7.75 12.89 -4.89
N ILE A 168 -7.75 13.25 -6.18
CA ILE A 168 -8.25 12.39 -7.25
C ILE A 168 -7.10 11.75 -8.02
N ILE A 169 -7.33 10.55 -8.58
CA ILE A 169 -6.39 9.90 -9.49
C ILE A 169 -6.92 10.05 -10.91
N ALA A 170 -6.24 10.81 -11.78
CA ALA A 170 -6.68 11.17 -13.11
C ALA A 170 -5.74 10.68 -14.22
N ALA A 171 -6.30 10.42 -15.41
CA ALA A 171 -5.56 10.03 -16.62
C ALA A 171 -5.90 10.90 -17.85
N ASP A 172 -6.83 11.81 -17.70
CA ASP A 172 -7.29 12.71 -18.76
C ASP A 172 -7.10 14.17 -18.32
N VAL A 173 -6.87 15.06 -19.27
CA VAL A 173 -6.61 16.49 -19.00
C VAL A 173 -7.84 17.19 -18.43
N ALA A 174 -9.06 16.77 -18.84
CA ALA A 174 -10.28 17.42 -18.37
C ALA A 174 -10.47 17.33 -16.83
N PRO A 175 -10.39 16.14 -16.17
CA PRO A 175 -10.46 16.07 -14.72
C PRO A 175 -9.27 16.75 -14.03
N MET A 176 -8.06 16.75 -14.63
CA MET A 176 -6.89 17.44 -14.04
C MET A 176 -7.12 18.94 -13.97
N LEU A 177 -7.55 19.55 -15.07
CA LEU A 177 -7.81 21.01 -15.14
C LEU A 177 -8.95 21.39 -14.20
N TYR A 178 -10.04 20.62 -14.21
CA TYR A 178 -11.21 20.95 -13.38
C TYR A 178 -10.87 20.83 -11.88
N ALA A 179 -10.26 19.73 -11.46
CA ALA A 179 -9.87 19.51 -10.07
C ALA A 179 -8.96 20.65 -9.56
N ARG A 180 -7.95 21.03 -10.35
CA ARG A 180 -7.09 22.16 -10.02
C ARG A 180 -7.85 23.48 -9.90
N SER A 181 -8.78 23.75 -10.82
CA SER A 181 -9.55 25.01 -10.81
C SER A 181 -10.37 25.20 -9.54
N ILE A 182 -10.74 24.10 -8.86
CA ILE A 182 -11.49 24.12 -7.61
C ILE A 182 -10.65 23.76 -6.37
N GLY A 183 -9.33 23.59 -6.53
CA GLY A 183 -8.39 23.34 -5.42
C GLY A 183 -8.40 21.91 -4.89
N VAL A 184 -8.70 20.91 -5.73
CA VAL A 184 -8.57 19.47 -5.42
C VAL A 184 -7.22 18.97 -5.93
N GLU A 185 -6.46 18.29 -5.07
CA GLU A 185 -5.19 17.67 -5.42
C GLU A 185 -5.35 16.55 -6.45
N VAL A 186 -4.37 16.41 -7.34
CA VAL A 186 -4.37 15.41 -8.40
C VAL A 186 -3.15 14.51 -8.28
N HIS A 187 -3.38 13.19 -8.33
CA HIS A 187 -2.36 12.18 -8.63
C HIS A 187 -2.51 11.73 -10.08
N LEU A 188 -1.41 11.61 -10.80
CA LEU A 188 -1.44 11.13 -12.18
C LEU A 188 -1.54 9.60 -12.21
N SER A 189 -2.37 9.10 -13.11
CA SER A 189 -2.56 7.65 -13.27
C SER A 189 -1.52 7.04 -14.22
N THR A 190 -1.22 5.76 -14.03
CA THR A 190 -0.29 4.99 -14.86
C THR A 190 -0.64 4.98 -16.36
N GLN A 191 -1.90 5.26 -16.73
CA GLN A 191 -2.31 5.31 -18.14
C GLN A 191 -1.67 6.46 -18.94
N LEU A 192 -1.08 7.44 -18.27
CA LEU A 192 -0.29 8.49 -18.94
C LEU A 192 1.06 7.98 -19.43
N ASN A 193 1.52 6.83 -18.93
CA ASN A 193 2.75 6.16 -19.38
C ASN A 193 3.98 7.08 -19.35
N ILE A 194 4.19 7.77 -18.23
CA ILE A 194 5.31 8.70 -18.05
C ILE A 194 6.60 7.89 -17.90
N THR A 195 7.56 8.12 -18.83
CA THR A 195 8.78 7.34 -18.95
C THR A 195 10.06 8.19 -18.98
N ASN A 196 9.95 9.50 -18.97
CA ASN A 196 11.09 10.41 -19.06
C ASN A 196 10.85 11.73 -18.33
N VAL A 197 11.93 12.46 -18.10
CA VAL A 197 11.93 13.72 -17.35
C VAL A 197 11.08 14.81 -18.00
N GLU A 198 11.08 14.91 -19.34
CA GLU A 198 10.33 15.95 -20.05
C GLU A 198 8.81 15.73 -19.93
N ALA A 199 8.35 14.48 -20.07
CA ALA A 199 6.97 14.14 -19.83
C ALA A 199 6.58 14.41 -18.34
N LEU A 200 7.45 14.05 -17.40
CA LEU A 200 7.25 14.34 -15.97
C LEU A 200 7.16 15.86 -15.74
N ARG A 201 8.07 16.66 -16.29
CA ARG A 201 8.08 18.11 -16.20
C ARG A 201 6.80 18.75 -16.74
N PHE A 202 6.32 18.24 -17.88
CA PHE A 202 5.04 18.68 -18.45
C PHE A 202 3.86 18.38 -17.50
N TYR A 203 3.79 17.18 -16.97
CA TYR A 203 2.69 16.79 -16.10
C TYR A 203 2.79 17.32 -14.66
N ALA A 204 3.96 17.73 -14.20
CA ALA A 204 4.17 18.35 -12.89
C ALA A 204 3.31 19.59 -12.66
N GLN A 205 2.93 20.31 -13.73
CA GLN A 205 2.03 21.45 -13.63
C GLN A 205 0.61 21.08 -13.13
N PHE A 206 0.22 19.80 -13.16
CA PHE A 206 -1.12 19.34 -12.80
C PHE A 206 -1.17 18.58 -11.48
N ALA A 207 -0.08 17.97 -11.03
CA ALA A 207 -0.10 17.00 -9.94
C ALA A 207 1.17 17.03 -9.10
N ASP A 208 1.04 16.67 -7.84
CA ASP A 208 2.15 16.55 -6.87
C ASP A 208 2.70 15.12 -6.79
N VAL A 209 1.95 14.13 -7.31
CA VAL A 209 2.36 12.71 -7.38
C VAL A 209 2.18 12.18 -8.78
N VAL A 210 3.21 11.50 -9.29
CA VAL A 210 3.27 10.98 -10.65
C VAL A 210 3.51 9.48 -10.63
N VAL A 211 2.60 8.70 -11.26
CA VAL A 211 2.82 7.28 -11.48
C VAL A 211 3.69 7.08 -12.71
N LEU A 212 4.89 6.55 -12.53
CA LEU A 212 5.75 6.19 -13.66
C LEU A 212 5.25 4.91 -14.36
N ALA A 213 5.61 4.78 -15.65
CA ALA A 213 5.29 3.60 -16.43
C ALA A 213 5.93 2.34 -15.84
N ARG A 214 5.23 1.20 -15.93
CA ARG A 214 5.67 -0.09 -15.37
C ARG A 214 6.75 -0.78 -16.18
N GLU A 215 7.07 -0.25 -17.35
CA GLU A 215 8.10 -0.71 -18.26
C GLU A 215 9.50 -0.20 -17.90
N LEU A 216 9.60 0.79 -16.99
CA LEU A 216 10.89 1.33 -16.53
C LEU A 216 11.59 0.38 -15.56
N ASN A 217 12.91 0.29 -15.69
CA ASN A 217 13.75 -0.35 -14.68
C ASN A 217 14.17 0.66 -13.58
N MET A 218 14.71 0.15 -12.47
CA MET A 218 15.07 0.97 -11.33
C MET A 218 16.18 1.99 -11.62
N ASP A 219 17.09 1.71 -12.55
CA ASP A 219 18.12 2.68 -12.95
C ASP A 219 17.50 3.89 -13.68
N GLN A 220 16.51 3.66 -14.54
CA GLN A 220 15.76 4.71 -15.22
C GLN A 220 14.94 5.53 -14.22
N VAL A 221 14.32 4.88 -13.23
CA VAL A 221 13.60 5.56 -12.15
C VAL A 221 14.54 6.43 -11.31
N ALA A 222 15.71 5.90 -10.95
CA ALA A 222 16.74 6.65 -10.22
C ALA A 222 17.25 7.87 -11.00
N ALA A 223 17.37 7.74 -12.34
CA ALA A 223 17.76 8.87 -13.19
C ALA A 223 16.68 9.97 -13.21
N ILE A 224 15.39 9.60 -13.28
CA ILE A 224 14.28 10.55 -13.20
C ILE A 224 14.26 11.23 -11.81
N HIS A 225 14.43 10.46 -10.72
CA HIS A 225 14.48 11.02 -9.37
C HIS A 225 15.62 12.00 -9.18
N ARG A 226 16.81 11.69 -9.72
CA ARG A 226 17.97 12.59 -9.71
C ARG A 226 17.66 13.92 -10.39
N ALA A 227 17.04 13.85 -11.58
CA ALA A 227 16.64 15.07 -12.30
C ALA A 227 15.62 15.94 -11.51
N ILE A 228 14.71 15.30 -10.76
CA ILE A 228 13.78 16.02 -9.86
C ILE A 228 14.53 16.81 -8.78
N LEU A 229 15.65 16.27 -8.27
CA LEU A 229 16.42 16.89 -7.19
C LEU A 229 17.42 17.95 -7.71
N GLU A 230 18.07 17.69 -8.84
CA GLU A 230 19.09 18.59 -9.44
C GLU A 230 18.46 19.87 -9.99
N GLU A 231 17.33 19.76 -10.67
CA GLU A 231 16.52 20.88 -11.14
C GLU A 231 15.11 20.74 -10.56
N PRO A 232 14.82 21.26 -9.36
CA PRO A 232 13.60 20.96 -8.65
C PRO A 232 12.35 21.06 -9.53
N ILE A 233 11.78 19.90 -9.88
CA ILE A 233 10.52 19.81 -10.61
C ILE A 233 9.41 19.80 -9.57
N LEU A 234 8.75 20.96 -9.43
CA LEU A 234 7.75 21.16 -8.40
C LEU A 234 6.34 20.88 -8.92
N GLY A 235 5.53 20.27 -8.07
CA GLY A 235 4.10 20.17 -8.29
C GLY A 235 3.33 21.44 -7.90
N PRO A 236 1.99 21.46 -8.06
CA PRO A 236 1.15 22.60 -7.68
C PRO A 236 1.23 22.99 -6.20
N GLY A 237 1.55 22.04 -5.32
CA GLY A 237 1.78 22.29 -3.88
C GLY A 237 3.12 22.95 -3.57
N GLY A 238 3.95 23.26 -4.59
CA GLY A 238 5.25 23.90 -4.41
C GLY A 238 6.33 22.97 -3.81
N GLN A 239 6.07 21.66 -3.78
CA GLN A 239 7.02 20.64 -3.33
C GLN A 239 7.55 19.83 -4.51
N PRO A 240 8.74 19.24 -4.40
CA PRO A 240 9.23 18.31 -5.41
C PRO A 240 8.23 17.18 -5.69
N ILE A 241 8.05 16.85 -6.97
CA ILE A 241 7.17 15.76 -7.41
C ILE A 241 7.56 14.44 -6.71
N ARG A 242 6.56 13.72 -6.21
CA ARG A 242 6.74 12.40 -5.63
C ARG A 242 6.50 11.32 -6.68
N ILE A 243 7.39 10.33 -6.72
CA ILE A 243 7.27 9.18 -7.61
C ILE A 243 6.41 8.10 -6.96
N GLU A 244 5.35 7.70 -7.66
CA GLU A 244 4.51 6.55 -7.34
C GLU A 244 4.82 5.42 -8.33
N MET A 245 4.96 4.18 -7.83
CA MET A 245 5.04 2.97 -8.65
C MET A 245 4.20 1.83 -8.07
N PHE A 246 3.74 0.94 -8.95
CA PHE A 246 3.12 -0.30 -8.47
C PHE A 246 4.17 -1.17 -7.78
N ALA A 247 3.81 -1.67 -6.59
CA ALA A 247 4.67 -2.55 -5.80
C ALA A 247 4.17 -4.00 -5.81
N HIS A 248 2.87 -4.23 -5.93
CA HIS A 248 2.29 -5.57 -5.86
C HIS A 248 1.01 -5.71 -6.66
N GLY A 249 0.75 -6.92 -7.18
CA GLY A 249 -0.53 -7.34 -7.73
C GLY A 249 -0.57 -7.42 -9.24
N ALA A 250 -1.76 -7.46 -9.81
CA ALA A 250 -1.97 -7.80 -11.20
C ALA A 250 -1.23 -6.87 -12.19
N LEU A 251 -0.43 -7.46 -13.06
CA LEU A 251 0.22 -6.77 -14.18
C LEU A 251 -0.64 -6.88 -15.44
N CYS A 252 -0.69 -5.80 -16.24
CA CYS A 252 -1.39 -5.80 -17.52
C CYS A 252 -0.47 -6.35 -18.62
N MET A 253 -1.03 -7.13 -19.55
CA MET A 253 -0.36 -7.57 -20.76
C MET A 253 0.05 -6.42 -21.68
N ALA A 254 -0.81 -5.40 -21.75
CA ALA A 254 -0.59 -4.24 -22.60
C ALA A 254 -0.03 -3.06 -21.81
N VAL A 255 0.58 -2.11 -22.52
CA VAL A 255 0.86 -0.77 -22.00
C VAL A 255 -0.42 -0.19 -21.37
N SER A 256 -0.30 0.40 -20.20
CA SER A 256 -1.44 0.84 -19.39
C SER A 256 -2.40 1.76 -20.17
N GLY A 257 -3.69 1.40 -20.23
CA GLY A 257 -4.72 2.18 -20.94
C GLY A 257 -4.74 2.02 -22.47
N LYS A 258 -3.81 1.25 -23.06
CA LYS A 258 -3.68 1.14 -24.54
C LYS A 258 -4.17 -0.21 -25.09
N CYS A 259 -4.94 -0.98 -24.33
CA CYS A 259 -5.40 -2.31 -24.72
C CYS A 259 -6.72 -2.25 -25.52
N TYR A 260 -6.74 -2.90 -26.69
CA TYR A 260 -7.92 -3.02 -27.55
C TYR A 260 -8.67 -4.35 -27.43
N LEU A 261 -8.17 -5.34 -26.67
CA LEU A 261 -8.76 -6.69 -26.64
C LEU A 261 -10.25 -6.67 -26.26
N SER A 262 -10.62 -5.97 -25.19
CA SER A 262 -12.04 -5.90 -24.76
C SER A 262 -12.90 -5.09 -25.74
N LEU A 263 -12.35 -4.07 -26.39
CA LEU A 263 -13.05 -3.30 -27.39
C LEU A 263 -13.32 -4.15 -28.64
N HIS A 264 -12.30 -4.90 -29.09
CA HIS A 264 -12.41 -5.76 -30.27
C HIS A 264 -13.45 -6.89 -30.06
N GLU A 265 -13.40 -7.57 -28.89
CA GLU A 265 -14.26 -8.74 -28.63
C GLU A 265 -15.67 -8.37 -28.18
N HIS A 266 -15.83 -7.27 -27.43
CA HIS A 266 -17.11 -6.94 -26.79
C HIS A 266 -17.65 -5.55 -27.14
N GLY A 267 -16.98 -4.78 -28.00
CA GLY A 267 -17.35 -3.42 -28.31
C GLY A 267 -17.25 -2.44 -27.12
N LYS A 268 -16.49 -2.80 -26.08
CA LYS A 268 -16.38 -2.02 -24.83
C LYS A 268 -14.93 -1.75 -24.50
N SER A 269 -14.54 -0.48 -24.45
CA SER A 269 -13.14 -0.09 -24.24
C SER A 269 -12.67 -0.28 -22.80
N ALA A 270 -11.48 -0.88 -22.67
CA ALA A 270 -10.82 -1.07 -21.37
C ALA A 270 -10.48 0.27 -20.69
N ASN A 271 -10.06 1.31 -21.46
CA ASN A 271 -9.74 2.63 -20.92
C ASN A 271 -10.99 3.46 -20.55
N ARG A 272 -12.18 2.92 -20.82
CA ARG A 272 -13.49 3.41 -20.38
C ARG A 272 -14.08 2.56 -19.25
N GLY A 273 -13.26 1.83 -18.51
CA GLY A 273 -13.66 1.02 -17.35
C GLY A 273 -14.24 -0.36 -17.67
N SER A 274 -14.19 -0.81 -18.93
CA SER A 274 -14.83 -2.04 -19.39
C SER A 274 -13.84 -3.14 -19.76
N CYS A 275 -12.76 -3.32 -18.98
CA CYS A 275 -11.81 -4.41 -19.18
C CYS A 275 -12.41 -5.76 -18.78
N SER A 276 -12.69 -6.64 -19.75
CA SER A 276 -13.23 -7.99 -19.52
C SER A 276 -12.15 -9.05 -19.26
N GLN A 277 -10.89 -8.64 -19.11
CA GLN A 277 -9.74 -9.52 -18.84
C GLN A 277 -9.60 -10.66 -19.87
N VAL A 278 -9.86 -10.39 -21.13
CA VAL A 278 -9.73 -11.37 -22.24
C VAL A 278 -8.36 -12.04 -22.24
N CYS A 279 -7.29 -11.30 -21.95
CA CYS A 279 -5.93 -11.80 -21.85
C CYS A 279 -5.71 -12.87 -20.75
N ARG A 280 -6.69 -13.14 -19.89
CA ARG A 280 -6.61 -14.13 -18.80
C ARG A 280 -7.23 -15.49 -19.15
N ARG A 281 -7.67 -15.67 -20.39
CA ARG A 281 -8.18 -16.95 -20.92
C ARG A 281 -7.04 -17.78 -21.48
N SER A 282 -7.29 -19.07 -21.67
CA SER A 282 -6.43 -19.95 -22.44
C SER A 282 -6.62 -19.70 -23.94
N TYR A 283 -5.58 -19.87 -24.72
CA TYR A 283 -5.56 -19.66 -26.16
C TYR A 283 -4.78 -20.75 -26.88
N GLU A 284 -5.25 -21.15 -28.05
CA GLU A 284 -4.49 -21.92 -29.03
C GLU A 284 -3.96 -20.95 -30.11
N VAL A 285 -2.66 -20.99 -30.38
CA VAL A 285 -2.02 -20.13 -31.38
C VAL A 285 -1.38 -20.98 -32.45
N ARG A 286 -1.86 -20.80 -33.69
CA ARG A 286 -1.34 -21.51 -34.88
C ARG A 286 -0.93 -20.51 -35.94
N ASP A 287 0.30 -20.62 -36.44
CA ASP A 287 0.74 -19.91 -37.62
C ASP A 287 0.11 -20.53 -38.87
N LYS A 288 -0.68 -19.76 -39.61
CA LYS A 288 -1.40 -20.24 -40.76
C LYS A 288 -0.53 -20.38 -42.04
N GLU A 289 0.58 -19.66 -42.12
CA GLU A 289 1.47 -19.65 -43.30
C GLU A 289 2.47 -20.80 -43.26
N THR A 290 3.06 -21.04 -42.12
CA THR A 290 4.07 -22.07 -41.95
C THR A 290 3.51 -23.42 -41.46
N GLY A 291 2.29 -23.41 -40.90
CA GLY A 291 1.70 -24.57 -40.23
C GLY A 291 2.41 -24.97 -38.93
N ILE A 292 3.44 -24.21 -38.56
CA ILE A 292 4.14 -24.40 -37.28
C ILE A 292 3.15 -24.04 -36.16
N GLU A 293 2.72 -25.02 -35.39
CA GLU A 293 2.18 -24.78 -34.08
C GLU A 293 3.37 -24.22 -33.29
N LEU A 294 3.29 -22.95 -32.89
CA LEU A 294 4.14 -22.44 -31.85
C LEU A 294 3.86 -23.35 -30.65
N GLU A 295 4.81 -24.22 -30.31
CA GLU A 295 4.83 -24.91 -29.01
C GLU A 295 4.86 -23.80 -27.95
N VAL A 296 3.67 -23.30 -27.65
CA VAL A 296 3.49 -22.42 -26.50
C VAL A 296 3.33 -23.40 -25.34
N ASP A 297 4.38 -23.63 -24.60
CA ASP A 297 4.39 -24.46 -23.37
C ASP A 297 3.31 -24.07 -22.36
N ASN A 298 2.51 -23.05 -22.66
CA ASN A 298 1.53 -22.45 -21.77
C ASN A 298 0.33 -21.88 -22.54
N GLU A 299 -0.85 -22.41 -22.31
CA GLU A 299 -2.12 -21.91 -22.84
C GLU A 299 -2.42 -20.43 -22.47
N TYR A 300 -1.80 -19.90 -21.43
CA TYR A 300 -2.04 -18.53 -20.92
C TYR A 300 -1.04 -17.50 -21.45
N ILE A 301 -0.74 -17.56 -22.72
CA ILE A 301 0.27 -16.75 -23.43
C ILE A 301 0.16 -15.22 -23.27
N MET A 302 -1.00 -14.72 -22.85
CA MET A 302 -1.26 -13.30 -22.61
C MET A 302 -1.58 -12.99 -21.15
N SER A 303 -1.42 -13.97 -20.24
CA SER A 303 -1.74 -13.79 -18.81
C SER A 303 -0.47 -13.65 -17.98
N PRO A 304 0.07 -12.42 -17.80
CA PRO A 304 1.27 -12.26 -16.99
C PRO A 304 1.02 -12.66 -15.54
N LYS A 305 2.08 -13.17 -14.90
CA LYS A 305 2.15 -13.35 -13.46
C LYS A 305 1.92 -12.01 -12.74
N ASP A 306 1.58 -12.05 -11.48
CA ASP A 306 1.39 -10.84 -10.69
C ASP A 306 2.75 -10.24 -10.28
N LEU A 307 2.86 -8.91 -10.30
CA LEU A 307 4.04 -8.18 -9.85
C LEU A 307 4.25 -8.41 -8.35
N LYS A 308 5.49 -8.66 -7.95
CA LYS A 308 5.92 -8.71 -6.56
C LYS A 308 7.31 -8.09 -6.43
N THR A 309 7.43 -7.01 -5.66
CA THR A 309 8.67 -6.25 -5.54
C THR A 309 9.32 -6.34 -4.16
N ILE A 310 8.72 -7.08 -3.23
CA ILE A 310 9.11 -7.06 -1.82
C ILE A 310 10.57 -7.46 -1.59
N HIS A 311 11.11 -8.38 -2.38
CA HIS A 311 12.48 -8.87 -2.26
C HIS A 311 13.56 -7.89 -2.79
N PHE A 312 13.14 -6.86 -3.52
CA PHE A 312 14.02 -5.75 -3.93
C PHE A 312 13.42 -4.37 -3.59
N LEU A 313 12.56 -4.33 -2.58
CA LEU A 313 11.90 -3.08 -2.15
C LEU A 313 12.93 -1.99 -1.82
N ASN A 314 14.03 -2.35 -1.18
CA ASN A 314 15.14 -1.44 -0.89
C ASN A 314 15.61 -0.70 -2.17
N LYS A 315 15.78 -1.41 -3.29
CA LYS A 315 16.18 -0.79 -4.57
C LYS A 315 15.13 0.19 -5.09
N MET A 316 13.83 -0.10 -4.90
CA MET A 316 12.77 0.85 -5.27
C MET A 316 12.85 2.13 -4.45
N LEU A 317 13.02 2.00 -3.12
CA LEU A 317 13.10 3.13 -2.20
C LEU A 317 14.36 3.96 -2.47
N ASP A 318 15.51 3.32 -2.69
CA ASP A 318 16.78 3.95 -3.08
C ASP A 318 16.69 4.68 -4.42
N SER A 319 15.89 4.15 -5.37
CA SER A 319 15.63 4.80 -6.67
C SER A 319 14.69 6.00 -6.61
N GLY A 320 14.21 6.38 -5.42
CA GLY A 320 13.38 7.56 -5.21
C GLY A 320 11.88 7.32 -5.24
N VAL A 321 11.42 6.06 -5.27
CA VAL A 321 9.98 5.78 -5.13
C VAL A 321 9.53 6.13 -3.72
N ARG A 322 8.45 6.91 -3.62
CA ARG A 322 7.89 7.38 -2.35
C ARG A 322 6.46 6.92 -2.10
N VAL A 323 5.74 6.52 -3.15
CA VAL A 323 4.39 5.98 -3.03
C VAL A 323 4.34 4.58 -3.64
N LEU A 324 4.09 3.59 -2.80
CA LEU A 324 4.02 2.16 -3.13
C LEU A 324 2.56 1.77 -3.35
N LYS A 325 2.19 1.60 -4.61
CA LYS A 325 0.80 1.26 -4.98
C LYS A 325 0.58 -0.24 -5.05
N ILE A 326 -0.45 -0.72 -4.36
CA ILE A 326 -0.90 -2.10 -4.42
C ILE A 326 -2.10 -2.20 -5.38
N GLU A 327 -2.03 -3.08 -6.39
CA GLU A 327 -3.18 -3.37 -7.26
C GLU A 327 -4.05 -4.47 -6.66
N GLY A 328 -5.37 -4.27 -6.64
CA GLY A 328 -6.25 -5.30 -6.12
C GLY A 328 -7.64 -4.86 -5.69
N ARG A 329 -8.30 -3.84 -6.28
CA ARG A 329 -9.65 -3.37 -5.91
C ARG A 329 -10.75 -4.46 -5.95
N ALA A 330 -10.56 -5.51 -6.74
CA ALA A 330 -11.47 -6.65 -6.80
C ALA A 330 -11.08 -7.80 -5.85
N ARG A 331 -10.10 -7.59 -4.95
CA ARG A 331 -9.62 -8.62 -4.02
C ARG A 331 -10.33 -8.50 -2.68
N GLY A 332 -10.38 -9.63 -1.96
CA GLY A 332 -10.96 -9.69 -0.61
C GLY A 332 -10.08 -9.02 0.46
N PRO A 333 -10.65 -8.81 1.66
CA PRO A 333 -9.93 -8.17 2.76
C PRO A 333 -8.68 -8.95 3.20
N GLU A 334 -8.66 -10.28 3.07
CA GLU A 334 -7.49 -11.11 3.37
C GLU A 334 -6.29 -10.81 2.48
N TYR A 335 -6.52 -10.50 1.20
CA TYR A 335 -5.46 -10.07 0.30
C TYR A 335 -4.95 -8.68 0.69
N VAL A 336 -5.86 -7.76 0.95
CA VAL A 336 -5.50 -6.38 1.27
C VAL A 336 -4.70 -6.33 2.58
N ASP A 337 -5.15 -7.02 3.62
CA ASP A 337 -4.43 -7.12 4.90
C ASP A 337 -3.03 -7.72 4.72
N ALA A 338 -2.93 -8.88 4.10
CA ALA A 338 -1.65 -9.59 3.94
C ALA A 338 -0.62 -8.76 3.16
N VAL A 339 -1.05 -8.13 2.04
CA VAL A 339 -0.14 -7.36 1.19
C VAL A 339 0.25 -6.04 1.87
N VAL A 340 -0.70 -5.30 2.44
CA VAL A 340 -0.40 -4.02 3.11
C VAL A 340 0.53 -4.25 4.30
N ARG A 341 0.27 -5.26 5.14
CA ARG A 341 1.11 -5.62 6.29
C ARG A 341 2.53 -5.97 5.88
N ALA A 342 2.69 -6.85 4.89
CA ALA A 342 4.01 -7.23 4.40
C ALA A 342 4.82 -6.02 3.89
N TYR A 343 4.20 -5.15 3.07
CA TYR A 343 4.89 -3.96 2.58
C TYR A 343 5.13 -2.91 3.67
N ARG A 344 4.26 -2.79 4.68
CA ARG A 344 4.47 -1.94 5.85
C ARG A 344 5.69 -2.39 6.64
N GLU A 345 5.72 -3.68 7.01
CA GLU A 345 6.84 -4.27 7.74
C GLU A 345 8.15 -4.17 6.93
N ALA A 346 8.09 -4.32 5.60
CA ALA A 346 9.26 -4.21 4.74
C ALA A 346 9.80 -2.77 4.68
N VAL A 347 8.94 -1.76 4.59
CA VAL A 347 9.34 -0.33 4.66
C VAL A 347 9.93 -0.01 6.04
N ASP A 348 9.28 -0.42 7.11
CA ASP A 348 9.75 -0.18 8.47
C ASP A 348 11.10 -0.89 8.73
N SER A 349 11.27 -2.11 8.19
CA SER A 349 12.53 -2.86 8.24
C SER A 349 13.64 -2.18 7.44
N TYR A 350 13.35 -1.63 6.26
CA TYR A 350 14.30 -0.83 5.47
C TYR A 350 14.77 0.40 6.26
N LEU A 351 13.84 1.15 6.83
CA LEU A 351 14.15 2.34 7.63
C LEU A 351 14.97 2.02 8.89
N ALA A 352 14.69 0.88 9.51
CA ALA A 352 15.44 0.38 10.67
C ALA A 352 16.79 -0.26 10.30
N GLY A 353 17.13 -0.41 9.01
CA GLY A 353 18.35 -1.08 8.56
C GLY A 353 18.36 -2.60 8.85
N THR A 354 17.17 -3.21 8.99
CA THR A 354 16.98 -4.64 9.30
C THR A 354 16.33 -5.43 8.15
N PHE A 355 16.29 -4.85 6.96
CA PHE A 355 15.79 -5.50 5.75
C PHE A 355 16.77 -6.58 5.29
N ASP A 356 16.39 -7.84 5.41
CA ASP A 356 17.22 -9.00 5.09
C ASP A 356 16.43 -10.11 4.37
N GLU A 357 17.14 -11.12 3.89
CA GLU A 357 16.59 -12.23 3.12
C GLU A 357 15.64 -13.11 3.96
N ALA A 358 15.93 -13.31 5.24
CA ALA A 358 15.09 -14.13 6.12
C ALA A 358 13.70 -13.50 6.35
N ARG A 359 13.63 -12.17 6.46
CA ARG A 359 12.37 -11.43 6.53
C ARG A 359 11.62 -11.49 5.19
N VAL A 360 12.34 -11.36 4.07
CA VAL A 360 11.75 -11.48 2.74
C VAL A 360 11.10 -12.85 2.55
N GLU A 361 11.74 -13.94 2.97
CA GLU A 361 11.16 -15.29 2.91
C GLU A 361 9.86 -15.41 3.74
N GLN A 362 9.80 -14.78 4.91
CA GLN A 362 8.59 -14.75 5.74
C GLN A 362 7.45 -14.00 5.04
N TRP A 363 7.71 -12.82 4.49
CA TRP A 363 6.71 -12.06 3.74
C TRP A 363 6.27 -12.80 2.48
N ASP A 364 7.19 -13.43 1.76
CA ASP A 364 6.91 -14.21 0.56
C ASP A 364 5.95 -15.37 0.87
N LYS A 365 6.13 -16.06 1.98
CA LYS A 365 5.21 -17.09 2.44
C LYS A 365 3.80 -16.54 2.65
N HIS A 366 3.66 -15.44 3.38
CA HIS A 366 2.35 -14.80 3.64
C HIS A 366 1.69 -14.28 2.36
N LEU A 367 2.46 -13.69 1.46
CA LEU A 367 1.98 -13.23 0.15
C LEU A 367 1.52 -14.39 -0.72
N GLY A 368 2.17 -15.57 -0.61
CA GLY A 368 1.78 -16.80 -1.30
C GLY A 368 0.47 -17.42 -0.79
N GLU A 369 0.05 -17.13 0.44
CA GLU A 369 -1.20 -17.66 1.03
C GLU A 369 -2.46 -17.04 0.40
N VAL A 370 -2.37 -15.80 -0.07
CA VAL A 370 -3.50 -15.04 -0.63
C VAL A 370 -3.49 -15.06 -2.16
N PHE A 371 -4.55 -14.55 -2.78
CA PHE A 371 -4.71 -14.59 -4.23
C PHE A 371 -3.51 -14.04 -4.98
N ASN A 372 -2.92 -14.85 -5.85
CA ASN A 372 -1.90 -14.46 -6.83
C ASN A 372 -1.98 -15.36 -8.08
N ARG A 373 -1.24 -15.01 -9.15
CA ARG A 373 -1.12 -15.80 -10.40
C ARG A 373 0.31 -16.30 -10.63
N GLY A 374 1.02 -16.63 -9.54
CA GLY A 374 2.47 -16.68 -9.55
C GLY A 374 3.05 -15.26 -9.52
N PHE A 375 4.32 -15.14 -9.17
CA PHE A 375 4.98 -13.85 -9.01
C PHE A 375 6.15 -13.67 -9.97
N TRP A 376 6.42 -12.43 -10.35
CA TRP A 376 7.61 -12.01 -11.06
C TRP A 376 7.91 -10.52 -10.78
N ASP A 377 9.09 -10.06 -11.19
CA ASP A 377 9.61 -8.73 -10.86
C ASP A 377 9.11 -7.62 -11.79
N GLY A 378 8.27 -7.97 -12.75
CA GLY A 378 7.96 -7.05 -13.83
C GLY A 378 9.22 -6.75 -14.67
N TYR A 379 9.30 -5.52 -15.18
CA TYR A 379 10.48 -5.04 -15.93
C TYR A 379 11.47 -4.28 -15.03
N TYR A 380 11.20 -4.19 -13.72
CA TYR A 380 11.90 -3.30 -12.79
C TYR A 380 13.38 -3.63 -12.59
N LEU A 381 13.78 -4.90 -12.73
CA LEU A 381 15.18 -5.33 -12.65
C LEU A 381 15.86 -5.47 -14.03
N GLY A 382 15.22 -4.95 -15.10
CA GLY A 382 15.77 -4.94 -16.45
C GLY A 382 15.48 -6.19 -17.28
N GLN A 383 14.50 -7.01 -16.87
CA GLN A 383 14.02 -8.14 -17.66
C GLN A 383 13.50 -7.68 -19.02
N ARG A 384 13.81 -8.44 -20.07
CA ARG A 384 13.39 -8.15 -21.45
C ARG A 384 12.16 -8.92 -21.89
N LEU A 385 11.89 -10.05 -21.25
CA LEU A 385 10.76 -10.93 -21.55
C LEU A 385 9.83 -10.97 -20.35
N GLY A 386 8.51 -11.00 -20.61
CA GLY A 386 7.50 -11.19 -19.58
C GLY A 386 7.44 -12.63 -19.09
N GLU A 387 6.90 -12.81 -17.88
CA GLU A 387 6.60 -14.13 -17.35
C GLU A 387 5.07 -14.34 -17.28
N TRP A 388 4.64 -15.53 -17.67
CA TRP A 388 3.24 -15.89 -17.83
C TRP A 388 2.80 -16.88 -16.75
N THR A 389 1.53 -16.82 -16.35
CA THR A 389 0.96 -17.82 -15.44
C THR A 389 0.79 -19.16 -16.19
N SER A 390 1.00 -20.27 -15.50
CA SER A 390 0.76 -21.62 -16.03
C SER A 390 -0.62 -22.18 -15.70
N SER A 391 -1.48 -21.44 -14.97
CA SER A 391 -2.77 -21.93 -14.52
C SER A 391 -3.86 -20.85 -14.56
N TYR A 392 -5.11 -21.28 -14.70
CA TYR A 392 -6.28 -20.42 -14.57
C TYR A 392 -6.54 -20.06 -13.10
N GLY A 393 -6.83 -18.81 -12.83
CA GLY A 393 -7.31 -18.37 -11.53
C GLY A 393 -6.20 -18.01 -10.55
N SER A 394 -6.21 -18.62 -9.38
CA SER A 394 -5.30 -18.30 -8.27
C SER A 394 -4.30 -19.41 -8.01
N SER A 395 -3.04 -19.04 -7.83
CA SER A 395 -1.95 -19.90 -7.35
C SER A 395 -1.75 -19.81 -5.83
N ALA A 396 -2.68 -19.19 -5.09
CA ALA A 396 -2.62 -19.11 -3.64
C ALA A 396 -2.54 -20.51 -2.99
N THR A 397 -1.70 -20.64 -1.97
CA THR A 397 -1.53 -21.90 -1.22
C THR A 397 -2.70 -22.17 -0.28
N LYS A 398 -3.45 -21.14 0.12
CA LYS A 398 -4.62 -21.24 0.99
C LYS A 398 -5.91 -20.76 0.32
N GLN A 399 -7.03 -21.19 0.89
CA GLN A 399 -8.39 -20.76 0.51
C GLN A 399 -9.24 -20.53 1.74
N LYS A 400 -10.22 -19.63 1.63
CA LYS A 400 -11.21 -19.40 2.67
C LYS A 400 -12.50 -20.15 2.36
N VAL A 401 -13.01 -20.88 3.36
CA VAL A 401 -14.27 -21.65 3.28
C VAL A 401 -15.24 -21.08 4.31
N TYR A 402 -16.39 -20.59 3.83
CA TYR A 402 -17.42 -20.03 4.70
C TYR A 402 -18.02 -21.11 5.62
N VAL A 403 -18.12 -20.78 6.92
CA VAL A 403 -18.56 -21.75 7.93
C VAL A 403 -19.60 -21.20 8.90
N ALA A 404 -19.44 -19.95 9.36
CA ALA A 404 -20.28 -19.42 10.41
C ALA A 404 -20.52 -17.91 10.29
N LYS A 405 -21.46 -17.42 11.08
CA LYS A 405 -21.77 -16.01 11.23
C LYS A 405 -21.72 -15.61 12.69
N THR A 406 -21.20 -14.42 12.98
CA THR A 406 -21.14 -13.86 14.32
C THR A 406 -22.55 -13.44 14.76
N ASN A 407 -23.03 -13.95 15.89
CA ASN A 407 -24.26 -13.54 16.52
C ASN A 407 -24.03 -12.40 17.51
N LYS A 408 -23.00 -12.54 18.37
CA LYS A 408 -22.73 -11.62 19.46
C LYS A 408 -21.26 -11.59 19.83
N TYR A 409 -20.84 -10.48 20.44
CA TYR A 409 -19.51 -10.34 21.04
C TYR A 409 -19.63 -9.89 22.49
N PHE A 410 -18.97 -10.58 23.39
CA PHE A 410 -18.91 -10.33 24.82
C PHE A 410 -17.61 -9.60 25.16
N SER A 411 -17.64 -8.27 25.05
CA SER A 411 -16.44 -7.42 25.12
C SER A 411 -15.66 -7.51 26.44
N LYS A 412 -16.34 -7.86 27.56
CA LYS A 412 -15.68 -7.98 28.87
C LYS A 412 -14.75 -9.18 28.98
N ILE A 413 -15.00 -10.22 28.21
CA ILE A 413 -14.26 -11.50 28.26
C ILE A 413 -13.60 -11.86 26.93
N GLY A 414 -13.72 -11.02 25.89
CA GLY A 414 -13.08 -11.26 24.59
C GLY A 414 -13.64 -12.49 23.84
N VAL A 415 -14.92 -12.83 24.01
CA VAL A 415 -15.53 -14.03 23.41
C VAL A 415 -16.56 -13.64 22.36
N GLY A 416 -16.49 -14.27 21.20
CA GLY A 416 -17.50 -14.24 20.15
C GLY A 416 -18.44 -15.45 20.24
N GLU A 417 -19.74 -15.23 19.97
CA GLU A 417 -20.74 -16.27 19.78
C GLU A 417 -21.02 -16.39 18.27
N PHE A 418 -20.96 -17.61 17.76
CA PHE A 418 -21.03 -17.91 16.34
C PHE A 418 -22.09 -18.96 16.04
N ALA A 419 -22.95 -18.70 15.04
CA ALA A 419 -23.85 -19.69 14.49
C ALA A 419 -23.16 -20.43 13.33
N VAL A 420 -22.97 -21.73 13.45
CA VAL A 420 -22.37 -22.56 12.39
C VAL A 420 -23.44 -22.84 11.33
N GLU A 421 -23.27 -22.24 10.15
CA GLU A 421 -24.23 -22.30 9.04
C GLU A 421 -23.84 -23.35 7.98
N SER A 422 -22.55 -23.70 7.89
CA SER A 422 -22.01 -24.66 6.92
C SER A 422 -20.80 -25.40 7.47
N GLY A 423 -20.69 -26.69 7.18
CA GLY A 423 -19.55 -27.49 7.63
C GLY A 423 -19.45 -27.60 9.15
N GLU A 424 -18.26 -27.45 9.66
CA GLU A 424 -17.93 -27.51 11.09
C GLU A 424 -16.73 -26.60 11.41
N LEU A 425 -16.59 -26.19 12.67
CA LEU A 425 -15.41 -25.55 13.25
C LEU A 425 -14.73 -26.53 14.20
N ARG A 426 -13.41 -26.61 14.19
CA ARG A 426 -12.60 -27.48 15.05
C ARG A 426 -11.58 -26.68 15.85
N VAL A 427 -11.20 -27.16 17.02
CA VAL A 427 -10.02 -26.67 17.72
C VAL A 427 -8.79 -26.89 16.84
N GLY A 428 -7.95 -25.87 16.72
CA GLY A 428 -6.79 -25.86 15.80
C GLY A 428 -7.06 -25.31 14.41
N ASP A 429 -8.33 -25.08 14.02
CA ASP A 429 -8.61 -24.40 12.75
C ASP A 429 -8.12 -22.95 12.77
N GLU A 430 -7.46 -22.55 11.69
CA GLU A 430 -7.17 -21.16 11.42
C GLU A 430 -8.39 -20.50 10.78
N ILE A 431 -8.89 -19.43 11.38
CA ILE A 431 -10.09 -18.73 10.89
C ILE A 431 -9.85 -17.29 10.52
N LEU A 432 -10.66 -16.81 9.59
CA LEU A 432 -10.78 -15.41 9.20
C LEU A 432 -12.19 -14.94 9.55
N ILE A 433 -12.31 -13.82 10.26
CA ILE A 433 -13.58 -13.14 10.51
C ILE A 433 -13.56 -11.82 9.74
N THR A 434 -14.56 -11.60 8.88
CA THR A 434 -14.62 -10.40 8.05
C THR A 434 -15.93 -9.65 8.27
N GLY A 435 -15.86 -8.32 8.36
CA GLY A 435 -17.02 -7.45 8.52
C GLY A 435 -16.73 -6.01 8.13
N GLN A 436 -17.80 -5.26 7.79
CA GLN A 436 -17.68 -3.90 7.25
C GLN A 436 -16.96 -2.91 8.18
N THR A 437 -17.06 -3.11 9.48
CA THR A 437 -16.40 -2.28 10.50
C THR A 437 -15.34 -3.04 11.28
N THR A 438 -15.28 -4.37 11.14
CA THR A 438 -14.28 -5.24 11.73
C THR A 438 -13.04 -5.31 10.83
N GLY A 439 -13.24 -5.24 9.52
CA GLY A 439 -12.16 -5.49 8.56
C GLY A 439 -11.87 -6.97 8.47
N LEU A 440 -10.70 -7.38 8.93
CA LEU A 440 -10.25 -8.76 9.01
C LEU A 440 -9.66 -9.05 10.39
N VAL A 441 -10.09 -10.16 11.00
CA VAL A 441 -9.45 -10.76 12.19
C VAL A 441 -9.02 -12.17 11.84
N ARG A 442 -7.76 -12.53 12.09
CA ARG A 442 -7.16 -13.83 11.76
C ARG A 442 -6.55 -14.43 13.02
N PHE A 443 -6.92 -15.67 13.36
CA PHE A 443 -6.36 -16.40 14.49
C PHE A 443 -6.66 -17.90 14.40
N THR A 444 -5.98 -18.69 15.25
CA THR A 444 -6.24 -20.14 15.40
C THR A 444 -7.17 -20.36 16.58
N ILE A 445 -8.16 -21.22 16.43
CA ILE A 445 -9.10 -21.59 17.48
C ILE A 445 -8.38 -22.42 18.54
N GLU A 446 -8.35 -21.92 19.78
CA GLU A 446 -7.75 -22.66 20.92
C GLU A 446 -8.79 -23.47 21.68
N GLU A 447 -10.01 -22.97 21.81
CA GLU A 447 -11.12 -23.63 22.53
C GLU A 447 -12.45 -23.29 21.85
N ILE A 448 -13.35 -24.29 21.78
CA ILE A 448 -14.75 -24.13 21.35
C ILE A 448 -15.66 -24.55 22.51
N ARG A 449 -16.69 -23.78 22.80
CA ARG A 449 -17.75 -24.18 23.74
C ARG A 449 -19.11 -24.20 23.05
N VAL A 450 -19.85 -25.26 23.29
CA VAL A 450 -21.28 -25.39 22.91
C VAL A 450 -22.07 -25.62 24.21
N GLU A 451 -23.11 -24.80 24.44
CA GLU A 451 -23.91 -24.81 25.68
C GLU A 451 -23.04 -24.71 26.97
N MET A 452 -21.94 -23.94 26.91
CA MET A 452 -20.93 -23.73 27.96
C MET A 452 -19.95 -24.91 28.16
N ASP A 453 -20.16 -26.06 27.57
CA ASP A 453 -19.25 -27.19 27.66
C ASP A 453 -18.15 -27.10 26.59
N PRO A 454 -16.88 -27.37 26.94
CA PRO A 454 -15.79 -27.44 25.98
C PRO A 454 -15.98 -28.65 25.05
N VAL A 455 -15.80 -28.41 23.74
CA VAL A 455 -15.94 -29.43 22.69
C VAL A 455 -14.78 -29.34 21.70
N GLU A 456 -14.43 -30.46 21.07
CA GLU A 456 -13.40 -30.49 20.01
C GLU A 456 -13.89 -29.86 18.70
N ARG A 457 -15.23 -29.84 18.49
CA ARG A 457 -15.83 -29.28 17.27
C ARG A 457 -17.24 -28.80 17.49
N ALA A 458 -17.64 -27.80 16.68
CA ALA A 458 -19.02 -27.36 16.55
C ALA A 458 -19.49 -27.59 15.10
N VAL A 459 -20.64 -28.23 14.93
CA VAL A 459 -21.18 -28.59 13.62
C VAL A 459 -22.32 -27.71 13.18
N LYS A 460 -22.67 -27.76 11.89
CA LYS A 460 -23.79 -27.00 11.30
C LYS A 460 -25.05 -27.10 12.17
N GLY A 461 -25.67 -25.96 12.44
CA GLY A 461 -26.88 -25.79 13.26
C GLY A 461 -26.59 -25.52 14.74
N GLN A 462 -25.37 -25.70 15.21
CA GLN A 462 -24.98 -25.35 16.57
C GLN A 462 -24.58 -23.88 16.68
N VAL A 463 -24.73 -23.36 17.89
CA VAL A 463 -24.18 -22.06 18.31
C VAL A 463 -23.00 -22.37 19.24
N CYS A 464 -21.84 -21.78 18.93
CA CYS A 464 -20.64 -21.98 19.73
C CYS A 464 -20.04 -20.65 20.17
N SER A 465 -19.23 -20.70 21.21
CA SER A 465 -18.45 -19.57 21.74
C SER A 465 -16.97 -19.84 21.57
N ILE A 466 -16.22 -18.83 21.08
CA ILE A 466 -14.79 -18.90 20.84
C ILE A 466 -14.15 -17.59 21.33
N ALA A 467 -13.01 -17.67 22.00
CA ALA A 467 -12.21 -16.50 22.35
C ALA A 467 -11.66 -15.86 21.07
N VAL A 468 -11.77 -14.55 20.94
CA VAL A 468 -11.30 -13.81 19.78
C VAL A 468 -10.35 -12.69 20.19
N PRO A 469 -9.22 -12.46 19.48
CA PRO A 469 -8.19 -11.49 19.88
C PRO A 469 -8.66 -10.04 19.74
N GLU A 470 -9.65 -9.79 18.88
CA GLU A 470 -10.14 -8.45 18.56
C GLU A 470 -11.67 -8.41 18.55
N LYS A 471 -12.22 -7.20 18.63
CA LYS A 471 -13.66 -7.00 18.62
C LYS A 471 -14.28 -7.37 17.28
N VAL A 472 -15.18 -8.36 17.31
CA VAL A 472 -16.05 -8.75 16.18
C VAL A 472 -17.47 -8.22 16.40
N ARG A 473 -18.29 -8.24 15.36
CA ARG A 473 -19.63 -7.65 15.38
C ARG A 473 -20.70 -8.60 14.86
N PRO A 474 -21.95 -8.48 15.33
CA PRO A 474 -23.06 -9.26 14.78
C PRO A 474 -23.14 -9.09 13.27
N GLY A 475 -23.22 -10.22 12.57
CA GLY A 475 -23.29 -10.25 11.12
C GLY A 475 -21.94 -10.50 10.42
N ASP A 476 -20.81 -10.37 11.12
CA ASP A 476 -19.50 -10.70 10.56
C ASP A 476 -19.44 -12.17 10.12
N ARG A 477 -18.80 -12.42 9.01
CA ARG A 477 -18.69 -13.76 8.40
C ARG A 477 -17.42 -14.45 8.85
N VAL A 478 -17.55 -15.73 9.21
CA VAL A 478 -16.45 -16.58 9.66
C VAL A 478 -16.09 -17.59 8.58
N TYR A 479 -14.81 -17.67 8.26
CA TYR A 479 -14.26 -18.61 7.28
C TYR A 479 -13.14 -19.41 7.90
N ILE A 480 -13.03 -20.69 7.55
CA ILE A 480 -11.82 -21.48 7.77
C ILE A 480 -10.82 -21.10 6.69
N PHE A 481 -9.57 -20.81 7.09
CA PHE A 481 -8.47 -20.51 6.18
C PHE A 481 -7.55 -21.74 6.11
N THR A 482 -7.77 -22.56 5.10
CA THR A 482 -7.17 -23.87 4.95
C THR A 482 -6.35 -24.01 3.68
N ASP A 483 -5.45 -24.97 3.66
CA ASP A 483 -4.65 -25.28 2.48
C ASP A 483 -5.53 -25.59 1.28
N ARG A 484 -5.16 -25.05 0.15
CA ARG A 484 -5.85 -25.29 -1.10
C ARG A 484 -5.52 -26.67 -1.62
N LYS A 485 -6.52 -27.52 -1.81
CA LYS A 485 -6.33 -28.78 -2.51
C LYS A 485 -5.96 -28.47 -3.95
N VAL A 486 -4.74 -28.77 -4.35
CA VAL A 486 -4.33 -28.72 -5.75
C VAL A 486 -5.18 -29.76 -6.49
N ALA A 487 -6.01 -29.29 -7.42
CA ALA A 487 -6.66 -30.21 -8.35
C ALA A 487 -5.55 -30.90 -9.14
N GLN A 488 -5.43 -32.21 -8.98
CA GLN A 488 -4.57 -33.07 -9.80
C GLN A 488 -5.07 -33.13 -11.22
#